data_a14964aa58c5bf491ebf27c5106026dc
#
_entry.id   a14964aa58c5bf491ebf27c5106026dc
#
_cell.length_a   1.000
_cell.length_b   1.000
_cell.length_c   1.000
_cell.angle_alpha   90.00
_cell.angle_beta   90.00
_cell.angle_gamma   90.00
#
_symmetry.space_group_name_H-M   'P 1'
#
loop_
_entity.id
_entity.type
_entity.pdbx_description
1 polymer ?
#
loop_
_entity_poly.entity_id
_entity_poly.type
_entity_poly.pdbx_seq_one_letter_code
_entity_poly.pdbx_strand_id
1 'polypeptide(L)'
;LRNIDMSDGDITHFYPISLPNLRYLNLANGSLLELELGNNYPELRDVDITGNIGVTSIDVTQQTKLEKLLIKGTKITELNLINNPELIMLDASNTDIAKLDLSGNKNVTTLELSDTKLSRLDVSNLANLQTVNIDNTKIQRIDLSHQRFLRSVSVRNTGIQFLDMHGAIGTNRLNHLDMRDCKNTTPQSLNFTFKAMPSHTGNSYRTNVFLTGANYEHANTGILDDDADNSYKLDVHGDATASMDSVSITMQSSENGGSYTLSQIPDDGYFATYEPVTGKVLPGFPIKIDAKAPAGSKFVGVEVNGKLIADSIFVVSEAAVVKPVFSVSGDDDYIKLTVPTGINQQYFLSVNGEDKDVSIDWGDGELVKVKVKSTPTTVEGQTSGATVTIYGAVTGADFSSYPGVGVDNKITAVDLSHNTHLRS
;
A
#
# COMPACT_ATOMS: atom_id res chain seq x y z
N LEU A 1 -23.37 33.19 2.70
CA LEU A 1 -22.10 33.01 1.99
C LEU A 1 -22.00 31.58 1.48
N ARG A 2 -21.58 31.41 0.23
CA ARG A 2 -21.39 30.06 -0.36
C ARG A 2 -19.93 29.79 -0.71
N ASN A 3 -19.19 30.80 -1.01
CA ASN A 3 -17.79 30.69 -1.43
C ASN A 3 -16.92 31.64 -0.61
N ILE A 4 -15.80 31.14 -0.15
CA ILE A 4 -14.71 31.90 0.42
C ILE A 4 -13.46 31.54 -0.39
N ASP A 5 -12.81 32.54 -0.92
CA ASP A 5 -11.51 32.42 -1.54
C ASP A 5 -10.57 33.47 -0.92
N MET A 6 -9.57 32.97 -0.25
CA MET A 6 -8.53 33.72 0.43
C MET A 6 -7.15 33.11 0.09
N SER A 7 -7.05 32.52 -1.11
CA SER A 7 -5.77 32.00 -1.60
C SER A 7 -4.72 33.09 -1.71
N ASP A 8 -3.46 32.70 -1.65
CA ASP A 8 -2.29 33.59 -1.72
C ASP A 8 -2.24 34.67 -0.61
N GLY A 9 -3.02 34.47 0.47
CA GLY A 9 -3.11 35.39 1.60
C GLY A 9 -2.22 34.94 2.77
N ASP A 10 -1.72 35.88 3.56
CA ASP A 10 -0.92 35.60 4.75
C ASP A 10 -1.78 35.18 5.97
N ILE A 11 -2.79 34.34 5.72
CA ILE A 11 -3.70 33.85 6.75
C ILE A 11 -3.01 32.74 7.53
N THR A 12 -2.80 32.94 8.83
CA THR A 12 -2.23 31.94 9.72
C THR A 12 -3.30 31.11 10.45
N HIS A 13 -4.48 31.69 10.64
CA HIS A 13 -5.59 31.03 11.33
C HIS A 13 -6.91 31.36 10.63
N PHE A 14 -7.74 30.35 10.43
CA PHE A 14 -9.11 30.49 9.96
C PHE A 14 -10.05 30.06 11.08
N TYR A 15 -10.61 31.05 11.78
CA TYR A 15 -11.46 30.78 12.94
C TYR A 15 -12.83 30.26 12.52
N PRO A 16 -13.30 29.16 13.14
CA PRO A 16 -14.59 28.58 12.80
C PRO A 16 -15.73 29.53 13.16
N ILE A 17 -16.47 29.94 12.14
CA ILE A 17 -17.76 30.63 12.28
C ILE A 17 -18.81 29.78 11.59
N SER A 18 -20.04 29.80 12.09
CA SER A 18 -21.12 29.03 11.47
C SER A 18 -21.52 29.63 10.11
N LEU A 19 -21.20 28.92 9.04
CA LEU A 19 -21.57 29.24 7.65
C LEU A 19 -22.29 28.05 7.01
N PRO A 20 -23.56 27.79 7.37
CA PRO A 20 -24.26 26.57 7.01
C PRO A 20 -24.48 26.37 5.49
N ASN A 21 -24.29 27.40 4.70
CA ASN A 21 -24.42 27.35 3.24
C ASN A 21 -23.07 27.40 2.50
N LEU A 22 -21.95 27.38 3.22
CA LEU A 22 -20.62 27.39 2.59
C LEU A 22 -20.40 26.10 1.82
N ARG A 23 -20.00 26.21 0.56
CA ARG A 23 -19.72 25.08 -0.33
C ARG A 23 -18.29 25.02 -0.81
N TYR A 24 -17.64 26.15 -0.91
CA TYR A 24 -16.27 26.27 -1.40
C TYR A 24 -15.43 27.09 -0.44
N LEU A 25 -14.32 26.51 0.00
CA LEU A 25 -13.35 27.16 0.87
C LEU A 25 -11.96 26.99 0.27
N ASN A 26 -11.38 28.08 -0.20
CA ASN A 26 -10.03 28.14 -0.74
C ASN A 26 -9.15 29.00 0.18
N LEU A 27 -8.14 28.38 0.77
CA LEU A 27 -7.11 29.01 1.60
C LEU A 27 -5.70 28.62 1.11
N ALA A 28 -5.59 28.26 -0.18
CA ALA A 28 -4.34 27.77 -0.76
C ALA A 28 -3.23 28.81 -0.76
N ASN A 29 -1.97 28.34 -0.74
CA ASN A 29 -0.75 29.13 -0.84
C ASN A 29 -0.62 30.21 0.26
N GLY A 30 -1.16 29.90 1.42
CA GLY A 30 -1.11 30.80 2.59
C GLY A 30 -0.05 30.38 3.59
N SER A 31 -0.20 30.93 4.79
CA SER A 31 0.64 30.63 5.95
C SER A 31 -0.15 29.90 7.05
N LEU A 32 -1.21 29.18 6.67
CA LEU A 32 -2.11 28.51 7.62
C LEU A 32 -1.35 27.50 8.47
N LEU A 33 -1.59 27.53 9.77
CA LEU A 33 -0.99 26.61 10.74
C LEU A 33 -1.95 25.48 11.11
N GLU A 34 -3.25 25.78 11.13
CA GLU A 34 -4.31 24.83 11.46
C GLU A 34 -5.62 25.19 10.76
N LEU A 35 -6.49 24.20 10.55
CA LEU A 35 -7.84 24.41 10.04
C LEU A 35 -8.81 23.52 10.80
N GLU A 36 -9.69 24.17 11.57
CA GLU A 36 -10.80 23.51 12.27
C GLU A 36 -12.11 23.74 11.52
N LEU A 37 -12.68 22.69 10.95
CA LEU A 37 -13.95 22.75 10.23
C LEU A 37 -15.14 22.43 11.15
N GLY A 38 -15.06 21.39 11.95
CA GLY A 38 -16.13 20.94 12.84
C GLY A 38 -17.47 20.84 12.13
N ASN A 39 -18.56 21.14 12.83
CA ASN A 39 -19.93 21.13 12.30
C ASN A 39 -20.35 22.46 11.64
N ASN A 40 -19.45 23.40 11.48
CA ASN A 40 -19.78 24.76 11.05
C ASN A 40 -20.15 24.87 9.57
N TYR A 41 -19.80 23.86 8.77
CA TYR A 41 -19.90 23.89 7.32
C TYR A 41 -20.55 22.62 6.74
N PRO A 42 -21.83 22.32 7.04
CA PRO A 42 -22.48 21.06 6.64
C PRO A 42 -22.73 20.91 5.13
N GLU A 43 -22.66 22.01 4.37
CA GLU A 43 -22.80 22.00 2.91
C GLU A 43 -21.46 22.09 2.16
N LEU A 44 -20.33 21.99 2.88
CA LEU A 44 -19.01 22.14 2.30
C LEU A 44 -18.71 20.98 1.33
N ARG A 45 -18.30 21.35 0.11
CA ARG A 45 -18.00 20.43 -0.98
C ARG A 45 -16.55 20.47 -1.40
N ASP A 46 -15.98 21.66 -1.47
CA ASP A 46 -14.63 21.87 -1.95
C ASP A 46 -13.79 22.55 -0.85
N VAL A 47 -12.69 21.92 -0.48
CA VAL A 47 -11.68 22.46 0.45
C VAL A 47 -10.33 22.43 -0.24
N ASP A 48 -9.72 23.61 -0.33
CA ASP A 48 -8.36 23.76 -0.85
C ASP A 48 -7.48 24.49 0.20
N ILE A 49 -6.50 23.77 0.70
CA ILE A 49 -5.45 24.28 1.58
C ILE A 49 -4.06 24.00 1.04
N THR A 50 -3.96 23.82 -0.27
CA THR A 50 -2.70 23.55 -0.98
C THR A 50 -1.62 24.55 -0.55
N GLY A 51 -0.40 24.06 -0.35
CA GLY A 51 0.77 24.90 -0.09
C GLY A 51 0.91 25.43 1.35
N ASN A 52 -0.02 25.12 2.24
CA ASN A 52 0.08 25.52 3.64
C ASN A 52 0.97 24.54 4.43
N ILE A 53 2.26 24.77 4.38
CA ILE A 53 3.30 23.88 4.96
C ILE A 53 3.24 23.76 6.49
N GLY A 54 2.51 24.64 7.16
CA GLY A 54 2.32 24.60 8.62
C GLY A 54 1.24 23.62 9.06
N VAL A 55 0.33 23.22 8.17
CA VAL A 55 -0.80 22.33 8.52
C VAL A 55 -0.32 20.90 8.63
N THR A 56 -0.48 20.31 9.81
CA THR A 56 -0.06 18.92 10.12
C THR A 56 -1.23 17.94 10.25
N SER A 57 -2.46 18.43 10.36
CA SER A 57 -3.67 17.63 10.46
C SER A 57 -4.89 18.37 9.92
N ILE A 58 -5.90 17.63 9.49
CA ILE A 58 -7.23 18.15 9.15
C ILE A 58 -8.27 17.09 9.51
N ASP A 59 -9.37 17.54 10.14
CA ASP A 59 -10.55 16.69 10.35
C ASP A 59 -11.67 17.10 9.39
N VAL A 60 -12.01 16.21 8.47
CA VAL A 60 -13.10 16.36 7.50
C VAL A 60 -14.26 15.40 7.75
N THR A 61 -14.28 14.72 8.90
CA THR A 61 -15.29 13.66 9.20
C THR A 61 -16.71 14.19 9.29
N GLN A 62 -16.89 15.50 9.53
CA GLN A 62 -18.20 16.15 9.57
C GLN A 62 -18.65 16.73 8.23
N GLN A 63 -17.77 16.77 7.22
CA GLN A 63 -18.05 17.29 5.88
C GLN A 63 -18.55 16.18 4.95
N THR A 64 -19.72 15.62 5.26
CA THR A 64 -20.25 14.43 4.57
C THR A 64 -20.60 14.66 3.09
N LYS A 65 -20.65 15.92 2.64
CA LYS A 65 -20.89 16.33 1.26
C LYS A 65 -19.60 16.73 0.52
N LEU A 66 -18.44 16.45 1.10
CA LEU A 66 -17.15 16.82 0.51
C LEU A 66 -16.93 16.08 -0.81
N GLU A 67 -16.73 16.84 -1.88
CA GLU A 67 -16.50 16.38 -3.24
C GLU A 67 -15.02 16.52 -3.63
N LYS A 68 -14.35 17.58 -3.15
CA LYS A 68 -12.93 17.83 -3.43
C LYS A 68 -12.17 18.19 -2.18
N LEU A 69 -11.02 17.54 -2.01
CA LEU A 69 -10.08 17.84 -0.94
C LEU A 69 -8.67 17.99 -1.54
N LEU A 70 -8.17 19.22 -1.48
CA LEU A 70 -6.84 19.57 -1.99
C LEU A 70 -5.97 20.01 -0.79
N ILE A 71 -5.04 19.12 -0.41
CA ILE A 71 -4.14 19.29 0.73
C ILE A 71 -2.67 19.19 0.33
N LYS A 72 -2.41 19.33 -0.96
CA LYS A 72 -1.08 19.23 -1.54
C LYS A 72 -0.08 20.16 -0.85
N GLY A 73 1.11 19.63 -0.55
CA GLY A 73 2.21 20.40 0.03
C GLY A 73 2.03 20.76 1.50
N THR A 74 1.06 20.18 2.19
CA THR A 74 0.94 20.28 3.66
C THR A 74 1.81 19.23 4.36
N LYS A 75 1.85 19.25 5.69
CA LYS A 75 2.57 18.26 6.52
C LYS A 75 1.62 17.25 7.19
N ILE A 76 0.46 17.02 6.58
CA ILE A 76 -0.52 16.07 7.07
C ILE A 76 0.06 14.66 6.99
N THR A 77 -0.05 13.92 8.10
CA THR A 77 0.46 12.56 8.24
C THR A 77 -0.62 11.50 8.19
N GLU A 78 -1.85 11.85 8.58
CA GLU A 78 -3.01 10.96 8.65
C GLU A 78 -4.25 11.66 8.10
N LEU A 79 -5.10 10.92 7.40
CA LEU A 79 -6.32 11.43 6.81
C LEU A 79 -7.45 10.41 6.96
N ASN A 80 -8.53 10.79 7.63
CA ASN A 80 -9.73 9.96 7.79
C ASN A 80 -10.84 10.44 6.85
N LEU A 81 -11.15 9.63 5.84
CA LEU A 81 -12.16 9.91 4.80
C LEU A 81 -13.40 9.03 4.89
N ILE A 82 -13.57 8.26 5.96
CA ILE A 82 -14.65 7.26 6.08
C ILE A 82 -16.07 7.86 5.92
N ASN A 83 -16.23 9.12 6.31
CA ASN A 83 -17.50 9.83 6.28
C ASN A 83 -17.66 10.77 5.06
N ASN A 84 -16.81 10.64 4.05
CA ASN A 84 -16.85 11.49 2.86
C ASN A 84 -17.21 10.68 1.59
N PRO A 85 -18.40 10.05 1.52
CA PRO A 85 -18.78 9.15 0.42
C PRO A 85 -18.96 9.87 -0.93
N GLU A 86 -19.15 11.19 -0.91
CA GLU A 86 -19.32 12.01 -2.11
C GLU A 86 -17.98 12.46 -2.71
N LEU A 87 -16.84 12.08 -2.11
CA LEU A 87 -15.53 12.50 -2.57
C LEU A 87 -15.26 12.03 -4.01
N ILE A 88 -14.91 12.97 -4.88
CA ILE A 88 -14.62 12.79 -6.30
C ILE A 88 -13.13 12.96 -6.57
N MET A 89 -12.49 13.91 -5.90
CA MET A 89 -11.07 14.24 -6.11
C MET A 89 -10.34 14.42 -4.78
N LEU A 90 -9.20 13.75 -4.67
CA LEU A 90 -8.22 13.95 -3.60
C LEU A 90 -6.87 14.33 -4.21
N ASP A 91 -6.34 15.48 -3.84
CA ASP A 91 -4.92 15.81 -4.05
C ASP A 91 -4.23 15.93 -2.68
N ALA A 92 -3.47 14.91 -2.36
CA ALA A 92 -2.63 14.84 -1.17
C ALA A 92 -1.15 14.73 -1.54
N SER A 93 -0.78 15.20 -2.73
CA SER A 93 0.61 15.19 -3.21
C SER A 93 1.53 15.98 -2.28
N ASN A 94 2.77 15.52 -2.13
CA ASN A 94 3.78 16.16 -1.30
C ASN A 94 3.31 16.37 0.15
N THR A 95 2.71 15.32 0.72
CA THR A 95 2.34 15.24 2.15
C THR A 95 3.09 14.11 2.84
N ASP A 96 2.98 14.04 4.17
CA ASP A 96 3.63 13.00 4.95
C ASP A 96 2.73 11.76 5.20
N ILE A 97 1.64 11.61 4.42
CA ILE A 97 0.69 10.50 4.56
C ILE A 97 1.38 9.17 4.22
N ALA A 98 1.34 8.23 5.18
CA ALA A 98 1.92 6.90 5.05
C ALA A 98 0.87 5.78 4.88
N LYS A 99 -0.38 6.05 5.26
CA LYS A 99 -1.52 5.13 5.13
C LYS A 99 -2.74 5.91 4.68
N LEU A 100 -3.55 5.31 3.81
CA LEU A 100 -4.78 5.91 3.31
C LEU A 100 -5.83 4.83 3.10
N ASP A 101 -6.98 4.98 3.75
CA ASP A 101 -8.16 4.12 3.57
C ASP A 101 -9.19 4.86 2.72
N LEU A 102 -9.51 4.29 1.56
CA LEU A 102 -10.48 4.81 0.60
C LEU A 102 -11.71 3.89 0.47
N SER A 103 -11.92 2.96 1.39
CA SER A 103 -13.01 1.97 1.32
C SER A 103 -14.40 2.60 1.30
N GLY A 104 -14.56 3.78 1.88
CA GLY A 104 -15.80 4.57 1.89
C GLY A 104 -16.03 5.46 0.67
N ASN A 105 -15.03 5.65 -0.21
CA ASN A 105 -15.00 6.75 -1.17
C ASN A 105 -15.21 6.29 -2.63
N LYS A 106 -16.28 5.56 -2.89
CA LYS A 106 -16.55 4.89 -4.19
C LYS A 106 -16.71 5.82 -5.39
N ASN A 107 -16.94 7.11 -5.15
CA ASN A 107 -17.16 8.12 -6.18
C ASN A 107 -15.85 8.76 -6.67
N VAL A 108 -14.71 8.41 -6.08
CA VAL A 108 -13.42 8.99 -6.46
C VAL A 108 -13.08 8.68 -7.90
N THR A 109 -12.77 9.73 -8.64
CA THR A 109 -12.32 9.68 -10.04
C THR A 109 -10.88 10.10 -10.20
N THR A 110 -10.34 10.89 -9.27
CA THR A 110 -8.99 11.44 -9.35
C THR A 110 -8.26 11.31 -8.03
N LEU A 111 -7.10 10.66 -8.06
CA LEU A 111 -6.16 10.53 -6.95
C LEU A 111 -4.80 11.08 -7.36
N GLU A 112 -4.39 12.17 -6.72
CA GLU A 112 -3.06 12.75 -6.80
C GLU A 112 -2.36 12.52 -5.44
N LEU A 113 -1.44 11.55 -5.42
CA LEU A 113 -0.77 11.06 -4.20
C LEU A 113 0.75 11.03 -4.36
N SER A 114 1.28 11.75 -5.35
CA SER A 114 2.73 11.81 -5.58
C SER A 114 3.48 12.39 -4.37
N ASP A 115 4.72 11.96 -4.20
CA ASP A 115 5.58 12.44 -3.12
C ASP A 115 5.00 12.23 -1.71
N THR A 116 4.23 11.17 -1.51
CA THR A 116 3.74 10.73 -0.20
C THR A 116 4.60 9.59 0.36
N LYS A 117 4.37 9.23 1.64
CA LYS A 117 5.08 8.10 2.28
C LYS A 117 4.33 6.78 2.14
N LEU A 118 3.33 6.70 1.25
CA LEU A 118 2.55 5.51 1.01
C LEU A 118 3.43 4.34 0.54
N SER A 119 3.25 3.18 1.15
CA SER A 119 3.85 1.91 0.73
C SER A 119 2.83 0.92 0.18
N ARG A 120 1.54 1.17 0.41
CA ARG A 120 0.40 0.40 -0.10
C ARG A 120 -0.75 1.34 -0.43
N LEU A 121 -1.55 0.96 -1.43
CA LEU A 121 -2.79 1.66 -1.79
C LEU A 121 -3.78 0.63 -2.32
N ASP A 122 -4.94 0.54 -1.69
CA ASP A 122 -6.07 -0.25 -2.18
C ASP A 122 -7.05 0.66 -2.91
N VAL A 123 -7.24 0.39 -4.19
CA VAL A 123 -8.19 1.11 -5.06
C VAL A 123 -9.31 0.20 -5.57
N SER A 124 -9.45 -1.02 -5.05
CA SER A 124 -10.40 -2.02 -5.53
C SER A 124 -11.86 -1.54 -5.54
N ASN A 125 -12.23 -0.68 -4.58
CA ASN A 125 -13.56 -0.10 -4.47
C ASN A 125 -13.80 1.12 -5.37
N LEU A 126 -12.79 1.63 -6.06
CA LEU A 126 -12.85 2.88 -6.83
C LEU A 126 -13.17 2.61 -8.30
N ALA A 127 -14.32 2.00 -8.58
CA ALA A 127 -14.71 1.60 -9.93
C ALA A 127 -14.79 2.76 -10.95
N ASN A 128 -14.91 4.01 -10.48
CA ASN A 128 -14.98 5.21 -11.30
C ASN A 128 -13.63 5.92 -11.48
N LEU A 129 -12.53 5.36 -10.97
CA LEU A 129 -11.21 5.98 -11.03
C LEU A 129 -10.77 6.20 -12.48
N GLN A 130 -10.38 7.44 -12.78
CA GLN A 130 -9.92 7.88 -14.10
C GLN A 130 -8.45 8.28 -14.10
N THR A 131 -8.00 8.89 -13.01
CA THR A 131 -6.63 9.36 -12.86
C THR A 131 -6.07 8.88 -11.53
N VAL A 132 -4.89 8.25 -11.59
CA VAL A 132 -4.10 7.91 -10.42
C VAL A 132 -2.65 8.30 -10.64
N ASN A 133 -2.12 9.07 -9.72
CA ASN A 133 -0.73 9.46 -9.67
C ASN A 133 -0.16 9.10 -8.29
N ILE A 134 0.80 8.20 -8.26
CA ILE A 134 1.51 7.74 -7.06
C ILE A 134 3.03 7.87 -7.22
N ASP A 135 3.47 8.82 -8.04
CA ASP A 135 4.89 9.08 -8.29
C ASP A 135 5.66 9.29 -6.99
N ASN A 136 6.91 8.85 -6.98
CA ASN A 136 7.83 9.03 -5.85
C ASN A 136 7.32 8.42 -4.53
N THR A 137 6.48 7.39 -4.59
CA THR A 137 6.02 6.66 -3.40
C THR A 137 6.80 5.35 -3.21
N LYS A 138 6.58 4.69 -2.06
CA LYS A 138 7.17 3.38 -1.77
C LYS A 138 6.28 2.21 -2.20
N ILE A 139 5.23 2.47 -2.98
CA ILE A 139 4.31 1.45 -3.46
C ILE A 139 5.04 0.51 -4.41
N GLN A 140 4.92 -0.80 -4.15
CA GLN A 140 5.53 -1.86 -4.95
C GLN A 140 4.52 -2.57 -5.85
N ARG A 141 3.24 -2.43 -5.54
CA ARG A 141 2.15 -3.08 -6.26
C ARG A 141 0.88 -2.25 -6.16
N ILE A 142 0.14 -2.17 -7.26
CA ILE A 142 -1.22 -1.64 -7.31
C ILE A 142 -2.05 -2.52 -8.26
N ASP A 143 -3.23 -2.92 -7.82
CA ASP A 143 -4.20 -3.65 -8.64
C ASP A 143 -5.19 -2.65 -9.24
N LEU A 144 -5.15 -2.52 -10.56
CA LEU A 144 -6.02 -1.64 -11.35
C LEU A 144 -7.04 -2.45 -12.18
N SER A 145 -7.23 -3.73 -11.91
CA SER A 145 -8.09 -4.63 -12.68
C SER A 145 -9.58 -4.26 -12.60
N HIS A 146 -10.00 -3.52 -11.58
CA HIS A 146 -11.38 -3.11 -11.36
C HIS A 146 -11.72 -1.71 -11.89
N GLN A 147 -10.74 -0.95 -12.38
CA GLN A 147 -10.88 0.46 -12.78
C GLN A 147 -11.21 0.62 -14.27
N ARG A 148 -12.49 0.51 -14.61
CA ARG A 148 -12.95 0.50 -16.01
C ARG A 148 -12.87 1.84 -16.76
N PHE A 149 -12.59 2.93 -16.05
CA PHE A 149 -12.60 4.28 -16.61
C PHE A 149 -11.23 4.97 -16.57
N LEU A 150 -10.16 4.21 -16.33
CA LEU A 150 -8.80 4.76 -16.30
C LEU A 150 -8.44 5.50 -17.60
N ARG A 151 -7.87 6.69 -17.43
CA ARG A 151 -7.37 7.56 -18.50
C ARG A 151 -5.89 7.89 -18.32
N SER A 152 -5.47 8.05 -17.08
CA SER A 152 -4.11 8.42 -16.74
C SER A 152 -3.62 7.63 -15.54
N VAL A 153 -2.46 7.00 -15.70
CA VAL A 153 -1.74 6.28 -14.64
C VAL A 153 -0.31 6.80 -14.62
N SER A 154 0.11 7.30 -13.46
CA SER A 154 1.51 7.66 -13.23
C SER A 154 2.00 6.95 -11.98
N VAL A 155 3.07 6.18 -12.13
CA VAL A 155 3.72 5.38 -11.09
C VAL A 155 5.23 5.59 -11.10
N ARG A 156 5.68 6.73 -11.59
CA ARG A 156 7.09 7.07 -11.78
C ARG A 156 7.86 6.99 -10.46
N ASN A 157 9.10 6.47 -10.55
CA ASN A 157 10.02 6.37 -9.40
C ASN A 157 9.37 5.65 -8.20
N THR A 158 8.66 4.56 -8.48
CA THR A 158 8.09 3.66 -7.48
C THR A 158 8.79 2.31 -7.49
N GLY A 159 8.41 1.43 -6.55
CA GLY A 159 8.84 0.04 -6.54
C GLY A 159 8.03 -0.89 -7.44
N ILE A 160 7.10 -0.35 -8.24
CA ILE A 160 6.19 -1.14 -9.08
C ILE A 160 6.96 -1.90 -10.14
N GLN A 161 6.61 -3.17 -10.28
CA GLN A 161 7.20 -4.08 -11.25
C GLN A 161 6.30 -4.25 -12.48
N PHE A 162 5.00 -4.31 -12.27
CA PHE A 162 3.98 -4.43 -13.31
C PHE A 162 2.66 -3.81 -12.83
N LEU A 163 1.77 -3.52 -13.78
CA LEU A 163 0.41 -3.05 -13.51
C LEU A 163 -0.60 -4.09 -13.97
N ASP A 164 -1.45 -4.53 -13.07
CA ASP A 164 -2.59 -5.38 -13.40
C ASP A 164 -3.79 -4.51 -13.78
N MET A 165 -4.20 -4.58 -15.05
CA MET A 165 -5.31 -3.81 -15.61
C MET A 165 -6.34 -4.69 -16.32
N HIS A 166 -6.33 -6.01 -16.06
CA HIS A 166 -7.12 -6.99 -16.76
C HIS A 166 -8.63 -6.79 -16.79
N GLY A 167 -9.21 -6.41 -15.70
CA GLY A 167 -10.64 -6.18 -15.59
C GLY A 167 -11.07 -4.84 -16.14
N ALA A 168 -10.13 -4.00 -16.51
CA ALA A 168 -10.38 -2.70 -17.12
C ALA A 168 -10.95 -2.80 -18.55
N ILE A 169 -11.40 -3.98 -18.97
CA ILE A 169 -12.01 -4.25 -20.28
C ILE A 169 -13.34 -3.49 -20.40
N GLY A 170 -13.35 -2.47 -21.19
CA GLY A 170 -14.55 -1.65 -21.41
C GLY A 170 -14.23 -0.45 -22.30
N THR A 171 -15.01 0.58 -22.23
CA THR A 171 -14.88 1.85 -22.99
C THR A 171 -13.58 2.61 -22.70
N ASN A 172 -12.53 1.92 -22.37
CA ASN A 172 -11.35 2.50 -21.75
C ASN A 172 -10.51 3.32 -22.72
N ARG A 173 -10.17 4.49 -22.29
CA ARG A 173 -9.40 5.46 -23.06
C ARG A 173 -8.13 5.81 -22.29
N LEU A 174 -7.39 4.79 -21.81
CA LEU A 174 -6.08 5.04 -21.23
C LEU A 174 -5.24 5.79 -22.27
N ASN A 175 -4.88 7.02 -21.97
CA ASN A 175 -4.15 7.89 -22.88
C ASN A 175 -2.77 8.27 -22.32
N HIS A 176 -2.52 7.99 -21.05
CA HIS A 176 -1.26 8.29 -20.38
C HIS A 176 -0.88 7.18 -19.41
N LEU A 177 0.31 6.62 -19.59
CA LEU A 177 0.95 5.67 -18.69
C LEU A 177 2.41 6.11 -18.46
N ASP A 178 2.73 6.52 -17.25
CA ASP A 178 4.10 6.88 -16.88
C ASP A 178 4.68 5.87 -15.88
N MET A 179 5.66 5.10 -16.33
CA MET A 179 6.41 4.11 -15.52
C MET A 179 7.91 4.44 -15.53
N ARG A 180 8.29 5.69 -15.75
CA ARG A 180 9.70 6.09 -15.70
C ARG A 180 10.28 5.86 -14.32
N ASP A 181 11.56 5.52 -14.29
CA ASP A 181 12.35 5.32 -13.07
C ASP A 181 11.82 4.22 -12.14
N CYS A 182 10.94 3.34 -12.62
CA CYS A 182 10.51 2.14 -11.91
C CYS A 182 11.60 1.06 -12.01
N LYS A 183 12.53 1.07 -11.07
CA LYS A 183 13.76 0.25 -11.10
C LYS A 183 13.51 -1.27 -11.07
N ASN A 184 12.35 -1.68 -10.60
CA ASN A 184 11.99 -3.09 -10.50
C ASN A 184 11.23 -3.60 -11.74
N THR A 185 10.86 -2.74 -12.67
CA THR A 185 10.20 -3.11 -13.91
C THR A 185 11.21 -3.79 -14.83
N THR A 186 10.83 -4.92 -15.40
CA THR A 186 11.62 -5.72 -16.32
C THR A 186 10.90 -5.82 -17.65
N PRO A 187 11.57 -6.21 -18.76
CA PRO A 187 10.91 -6.42 -20.04
C PRO A 187 9.70 -7.36 -19.96
N GLN A 188 9.78 -8.45 -19.18
CA GLN A 188 8.67 -9.41 -19.01
C GLN A 188 7.54 -8.83 -18.19
N SER A 189 7.83 -8.13 -17.08
CA SER A 189 6.78 -7.48 -16.28
C SER A 189 6.10 -6.36 -17.07
N LEU A 190 6.83 -5.73 -17.98
CA LEU A 190 6.28 -4.74 -18.89
C LEU A 190 5.35 -5.37 -19.94
N ASN A 191 5.73 -6.54 -20.48
CA ASN A 191 4.84 -7.34 -21.35
C ASN A 191 3.53 -7.67 -20.64
N PHE A 192 3.62 -8.09 -19.38
CA PHE A 192 2.43 -8.31 -18.56
C PHE A 192 1.56 -7.07 -18.50
N THR A 193 2.13 -5.91 -18.17
CA THR A 193 1.42 -4.64 -18.13
C THR A 193 0.75 -4.32 -19.47
N PHE A 194 1.46 -4.45 -20.57
CA PHE A 194 0.93 -4.15 -21.91
C PHE A 194 -0.19 -5.10 -22.34
N LYS A 195 -0.04 -6.38 -22.09
CA LYS A 195 -1.08 -7.35 -22.37
C LYS A 195 -2.33 -7.16 -21.50
N ALA A 196 -2.16 -6.62 -20.28
CA ALA A 196 -3.25 -6.25 -19.39
C ALA A 196 -3.96 -4.95 -19.78
N MET A 197 -3.36 -4.15 -20.66
CA MET A 197 -3.96 -2.90 -21.10
C MET A 197 -5.21 -3.14 -21.95
N PRO A 198 -6.23 -2.28 -21.80
CA PRO A 198 -7.45 -2.43 -22.58
C PRO A 198 -7.18 -2.18 -24.06
N SER A 199 -7.75 -3.01 -24.94
CA SER A 199 -7.62 -2.88 -26.39
C SER A 199 -8.40 -1.66 -26.93
N HIS A 200 -7.79 -0.95 -27.87
CA HIS A 200 -8.37 0.23 -28.52
C HIS A 200 -8.91 -0.09 -29.92
N THR A 201 -9.72 -1.13 -30.07
CA THR A 201 -10.28 -1.51 -31.37
C THR A 201 -11.13 -0.36 -31.97
N GLY A 202 -10.75 0.09 -33.14
CA GLY A 202 -11.54 0.99 -33.95
C GLY A 202 -11.41 2.50 -33.70
N ASN A 203 -10.52 2.96 -32.81
CA ASN A 203 -10.35 4.36 -32.48
C ASN A 203 -8.94 4.91 -32.81
N SER A 204 -8.86 6.20 -33.14
CA SER A 204 -7.60 6.92 -33.39
C SER A 204 -6.85 7.34 -32.12
N TYR A 205 -7.23 6.81 -30.94
CA TYR A 205 -6.61 7.17 -29.68
C TYR A 205 -5.33 6.38 -29.48
N ARG A 206 -4.30 7.06 -28.99
CA ARG A 206 -3.02 6.47 -28.62
C ARG A 206 -2.86 6.54 -27.11
N THR A 207 -2.26 5.52 -26.52
CA THR A 207 -1.73 5.60 -25.17
C THR A 207 -0.28 6.09 -25.24
N ASN A 208 0.01 7.22 -24.60
CA ASN A 208 1.39 7.69 -24.45
C ASN A 208 1.99 6.91 -23.27
N VAL A 209 3.03 6.13 -23.54
CA VAL A 209 3.74 5.37 -22.53
C VAL A 209 5.12 5.96 -22.34
N PHE A 210 5.46 6.30 -21.10
CA PHE A 210 6.73 6.87 -20.71
C PHE A 210 7.53 5.85 -19.91
N LEU A 211 8.72 5.50 -20.40
CA LEU A 211 9.62 4.49 -19.81
C LEU A 211 11.04 5.02 -19.78
N THR A 212 11.91 4.44 -18.97
CA THR A 212 13.33 4.71 -18.93
C THR A 212 14.15 3.42 -19.03
N GLY A 213 15.38 3.54 -19.53
CA GLY A 213 16.36 2.46 -19.58
C GLY A 213 15.92 1.27 -20.43
N ALA A 214 16.22 0.07 -19.96
CA ALA A 214 15.97 -1.21 -20.63
C ALA A 214 14.50 -1.39 -21.07
N ASN A 215 13.58 -0.80 -20.34
CA ASN A 215 12.14 -0.93 -20.61
C ASN A 215 11.71 -0.25 -21.92
N TYR A 216 12.42 0.77 -22.33
CA TYR A 216 12.15 1.48 -23.59
C TYR A 216 12.48 0.64 -24.82
N GLU A 217 13.65 0.01 -24.88
CA GLU A 217 14.02 -0.84 -26.03
C GLU A 217 13.11 -2.04 -26.15
N HIS A 218 12.74 -2.63 -25.03
CA HIS A 218 11.83 -3.76 -25.03
C HIS A 218 10.46 -3.37 -25.64
N ALA A 219 9.90 -2.26 -25.26
CA ALA A 219 8.66 -1.74 -25.84
C ALA A 219 8.80 -1.39 -27.34
N ASN A 220 10.00 -1.00 -27.79
CA ASN A 220 10.27 -0.67 -29.21
C ASN A 220 10.59 -1.90 -30.07
N THR A 221 10.98 -3.04 -29.54
CA THR A 221 11.40 -4.23 -30.30
C THR A 221 10.25 -5.15 -30.71
N GLY A 222 9.02 -4.66 -30.75
CA GLY A 222 7.93 -5.37 -31.44
C GLY A 222 7.15 -6.39 -30.60
N ILE A 223 7.19 -6.27 -29.27
CA ILE A 223 6.29 -7.07 -28.40
C ILE A 223 4.81 -6.83 -28.72
N LEU A 224 4.56 -5.72 -29.37
CA LEU A 224 3.23 -5.27 -29.77
C LEU A 224 2.92 -5.62 -31.23
N ASP A 225 3.91 -6.13 -32.00
CA ASP A 225 3.74 -6.49 -33.42
C ASP A 225 3.16 -7.88 -33.62
N ASP A 226 3.22 -8.77 -32.65
CA ASP A 226 2.71 -10.13 -32.78
C ASP A 226 1.17 -10.23 -32.70
N ASP A 227 0.51 -9.14 -32.33
CA ASP A 227 -0.94 -9.07 -32.29
C ASP A 227 -1.44 -8.13 -33.39
N ALA A 228 -1.53 -8.66 -34.62
CA ALA A 228 -2.03 -7.93 -35.80
C ALA A 228 -3.46 -7.37 -35.63
N ASP A 229 -4.16 -7.82 -34.59
CA ASP A 229 -5.50 -7.37 -34.20
C ASP A 229 -5.47 -6.34 -33.06
N ASN A 230 -4.30 -6.05 -32.49
CA ASN A 230 -4.16 -5.12 -31.38
C ASN A 230 -3.87 -3.71 -31.88
N SER A 231 -4.88 -2.91 -31.91
CA SER A 231 -4.83 -1.50 -32.26
C SER A 231 -4.18 -0.59 -31.20
N TYR A 232 -3.21 -1.12 -30.42
CA TYR A 232 -2.42 -0.30 -29.51
C TYR A 232 -1.48 0.59 -30.32
N LYS A 233 -1.75 1.85 -30.32
CA LYS A 233 -0.77 2.84 -30.76
C LYS A 233 -0.06 3.36 -29.54
N LEU A 234 1.02 2.69 -29.16
CA LEU A 234 1.90 3.18 -28.10
C LEU A 234 2.83 4.25 -28.68
N ASP A 235 2.92 5.35 -27.99
CA ASP A 235 3.94 6.36 -28.20
C ASP A 235 4.93 6.22 -27.04
N VAL A 236 6.08 5.57 -27.29
CA VAL A 236 7.01 5.17 -26.23
C VAL A 236 8.20 6.12 -26.19
N HIS A 237 8.56 6.60 -25.01
CA HIS A 237 9.61 7.59 -24.79
C HIS A 237 10.63 7.10 -23.74
N GLY A 238 11.96 7.08 -24.05
CA GLY A 238 13.04 6.70 -23.11
C GLY A 238 14.22 5.93 -23.75
N ASP A 239 15.21 5.50 -23.00
CA ASP A 239 16.45 4.83 -23.43
C ASP A 239 16.61 3.38 -22.95
N ALA A 240 17.39 2.58 -23.67
CA ALA A 240 17.42 1.10 -23.73
C ALA A 240 18.50 0.31 -22.97
N THR A 241 18.28 -0.92 -22.65
CA THR A 241 18.90 -2.27 -22.88
C THR A 241 18.72 -3.31 -21.77
N ALA A 242 18.30 -4.55 -22.05
CA ALA A 242 18.76 -5.87 -21.56
C ALA A 242 17.79 -7.05 -21.78
N SER A 243 18.33 -8.26 -22.00
CA SER A 243 17.61 -9.54 -22.14
C SER A 243 17.35 -10.20 -20.77
N MET A 244 16.37 -11.10 -20.69
CA MET A 244 16.05 -11.79 -19.44
C MET A 244 15.93 -13.31 -19.56
N ASP A 245 16.64 -13.98 -18.64
CA ASP A 245 16.51 -15.41 -18.40
C ASP A 245 15.62 -15.70 -17.18
N SER A 246 15.00 -16.88 -17.15
CA SER A 246 14.27 -17.36 -15.98
C SER A 246 15.23 -17.51 -14.79
N VAL A 247 14.78 -17.10 -13.60
CA VAL A 247 15.55 -17.23 -12.35
C VAL A 247 15.13 -18.48 -11.58
N SER A 248 16.06 -19.03 -10.82
CA SER A 248 15.79 -20.21 -10.00
C SER A 248 14.96 -19.83 -8.77
N ILE A 249 13.97 -20.66 -8.46
CA ILE A 249 13.23 -20.58 -7.21
C ILE A 249 13.39 -21.89 -6.43
N THR A 250 13.84 -21.78 -5.18
CA THR A 250 14.00 -22.93 -4.30
C THR A 250 12.86 -22.96 -3.30
N MET A 251 12.06 -24.01 -3.34
CA MET A 251 10.93 -24.20 -2.45
C MET A 251 11.37 -24.93 -1.18
N GLN A 252 11.20 -24.29 -0.02
CA GLN A 252 11.51 -24.88 1.29
C GLN A 252 10.22 -25.23 2.04
N SER A 253 10.30 -26.30 2.83
CA SER A 253 9.19 -26.67 3.73
C SER A 253 9.05 -25.66 4.85
N SER A 254 7.82 -25.43 5.29
CA SER A 254 7.57 -24.67 6.52
C SER A 254 8.07 -25.42 7.74
N GLU A 255 8.63 -24.71 8.71
CA GLU A 255 9.08 -25.27 9.99
C GLU A 255 7.94 -25.88 10.82
N ASN A 256 6.73 -25.37 10.62
CA ASN A 256 5.52 -25.76 11.38
C ASN A 256 4.65 -26.79 10.62
N GLY A 257 5.16 -27.41 9.55
CA GLY A 257 4.39 -28.32 8.71
C GLY A 257 3.51 -27.58 7.69
N GLY A 258 2.44 -28.25 7.24
CA GLY A 258 1.61 -27.75 6.14
C GLY A 258 2.17 -28.08 4.76
N SER A 259 1.47 -27.66 3.73
CA SER A 259 1.88 -27.84 2.33
C SER A 259 1.56 -26.61 1.52
N TYR A 260 2.24 -26.45 0.38
CA TYR A 260 1.94 -25.36 -0.54
C TYR A 260 2.35 -25.71 -1.96
N THR A 261 1.76 -24.99 -2.89
CA THR A 261 2.17 -24.96 -4.28
C THR A 261 2.40 -23.53 -4.72
N LEU A 262 3.31 -23.33 -5.64
CA LEU A 262 3.52 -22.06 -6.31
C LEU A 262 3.02 -22.16 -7.73
N SER A 263 2.41 -21.09 -8.21
CA SER A 263 2.03 -20.92 -9.59
C SER A 263 2.38 -19.52 -10.06
N GLN A 264 2.78 -19.41 -11.31
CA GLN A 264 3.12 -18.13 -11.93
C GLN A 264 2.17 -17.86 -13.09
N ILE A 265 1.82 -16.60 -13.31
CA ILE A 265 1.08 -16.20 -14.51
C ILE A 265 1.98 -16.43 -15.72
N PRO A 266 1.51 -17.19 -16.73
CA PRO A 266 2.30 -17.50 -17.92
C PRO A 266 2.64 -16.25 -18.74
N ASP A 267 3.75 -16.32 -19.49
CA ASP A 267 4.23 -15.24 -20.34
C ASP A 267 3.32 -14.98 -21.58
N ASP A 268 2.41 -15.90 -21.89
CA ASP A 268 1.47 -15.77 -23.01
C ASP A 268 0.35 -14.73 -22.80
N GLY A 269 0.35 -14.09 -21.63
CA GLY A 269 -0.56 -12.98 -21.31
C GLY A 269 -2.03 -13.31 -21.14
N TYR A 270 -2.37 -14.61 -21.12
CA TYR A 270 -3.70 -15.06 -20.74
C TYR A 270 -3.80 -15.25 -19.24
N PHE A 271 -4.42 -14.37 -18.59
CA PHE A 271 -4.40 -14.10 -17.15
C PHE A 271 -5.37 -14.96 -16.32
N ALA A 272 -6.07 -15.86 -16.93
CA ALA A 272 -7.04 -16.70 -16.23
C ALA A 272 -6.42 -17.93 -15.55
N THR A 273 -5.21 -18.33 -15.91
CA THR A 273 -4.59 -19.55 -15.40
C THR A 273 -3.16 -19.32 -14.94
N TYR A 274 -2.89 -19.73 -13.70
CA TYR A 274 -1.53 -19.78 -13.16
C TYR A 274 -0.91 -21.13 -13.51
N GLU A 275 0.30 -21.13 -14.10
CA GLU A 275 1.06 -22.35 -14.36
C GLU A 275 1.85 -22.79 -13.11
N PRO A 276 1.90 -24.11 -12.81
CA PRO A 276 2.68 -24.62 -11.69
C PRO A 276 4.16 -24.30 -11.81
N VAL A 277 4.77 -23.81 -10.74
CA VAL A 277 6.19 -23.51 -10.66
C VAL A 277 6.98 -24.78 -10.37
N THR A 278 7.93 -25.10 -11.24
CA THR A 278 8.79 -26.29 -11.16
C THR A 278 10.29 -25.94 -11.00
N GLY A 279 10.60 -24.95 -10.16
CA GLY A 279 11.97 -24.58 -9.82
C GLY A 279 12.56 -23.42 -10.62
N LYS A 280 11.84 -22.91 -11.63
CA LYS A 280 12.20 -21.68 -12.36
C LYS A 280 10.99 -20.79 -12.52
N VAL A 281 11.19 -19.49 -12.51
CA VAL A 281 10.17 -18.46 -12.69
C VAL A 281 10.68 -17.34 -13.56
N LEU A 282 9.79 -16.66 -14.24
CA LEU A 282 10.09 -15.42 -14.93
C LEU A 282 10.19 -14.29 -13.90
N PRO A 283 11.31 -13.57 -13.82
CA PRO A 283 11.44 -12.48 -12.87
C PRO A 283 10.51 -11.33 -13.25
N GLY A 284 9.95 -10.66 -12.23
CA GLY A 284 9.01 -9.56 -12.43
C GLY A 284 7.54 -9.99 -12.62
N PHE A 285 7.26 -11.28 -12.77
CA PHE A 285 5.88 -11.78 -12.86
C PHE A 285 5.32 -12.20 -11.50
N PRO A 286 4.02 -12.04 -11.28
CA PRO A 286 3.42 -12.46 -10.03
C PRO A 286 3.47 -13.97 -9.86
N ILE A 287 3.84 -14.38 -8.65
CA ILE A 287 3.82 -15.75 -8.18
C ILE A 287 2.76 -15.83 -7.10
N LYS A 288 1.80 -16.72 -7.27
CA LYS A 288 0.80 -17.01 -6.27
C LYS A 288 1.22 -18.21 -5.45
N ILE A 289 1.09 -18.13 -4.14
CA ILE A 289 1.22 -19.24 -3.22
C ILE A 289 -0.17 -19.74 -2.79
N ASP A 290 -0.45 -21.00 -3.06
CA ASP A 290 -1.62 -21.71 -2.52
C ASP A 290 -1.11 -22.58 -1.36
N ALA A 291 -1.32 -22.10 -0.14
CA ALA A 291 -0.80 -22.71 1.07
C ALA A 291 -1.92 -23.36 1.88
N LYS A 292 -1.67 -24.59 2.32
CA LYS A 292 -2.56 -25.34 3.21
C LYS A 292 -1.91 -25.41 4.60
N ALA A 293 -2.44 -24.64 5.51
CA ALA A 293 -1.95 -24.60 6.88
C ALA A 293 -2.19 -25.93 7.62
N PRO A 294 -1.32 -26.30 8.57
CA PRO A 294 -1.59 -27.40 9.50
C PRO A 294 -2.85 -27.13 10.32
N ALA A 295 -3.41 -28.19 10.91
CA ALA A 295 -4.58 -28.07 11.76
C ALA A 295 -4.32 -27.08 12.93
N GLY A 296 -5.20 -26.13 13.12
CA GLY A 296 -5.08 -25.08 14.15
C GLY A 296 -4.15 -23.91 13.80
N SER A 297 -3.61 -23.87 12.59
CA SER A 297 -2.77 -22.78 12.13
C SER A 297 -3.41 -22.05 10.94
N LYS A 298 -2.96 -20.83 10.67
CA LYS A 298 -3.38 -20.03 9.50
C LYS A 298 -2.16 -19.66 8.66
N PHE A 299 -2.37 -19.40 7.39
CA PHE A 299 -1.34 -18.85 6.53
C PHE A 299 -1.13 -17.36 6.89
N VAL A 300 0.10 -17.00 7.20
CA VAL A 300 0.50 -15.64 7.58
C VAL A 300 1.09 -14.89 6.39
N GLY A 301 1.80 -15.62 5.52
CA GLY A 301 2.47 -15.02 4.37
C GLY A 301 3.56 -15.95 3.82
N VAL A 302 4.37 -15.42 2.95
CA VAL A 302 5.50 -16.11 2.33
C VAL A 302 6.81 -15.42 2.69
N GLU A 303 7.80 -16.18 3.11
CA GLU A 303 9.17 -15.69 3.29
C GLU A 303 9.92 -15.86 1.98
N VAL A 304 10.45 -14.75 1.44
CA VAL A 304 11.27 -14.72 0.22
C VAL A 304 12.63 -14.18 0.58
N ASN A 305 13.67 -15.00 0.42
CA ASN A 305 15.06 -14.68 0.79
C ASN A 305 15.18 -14.13 2.25
N GLY A 306 14.45 -14.72 3.19
CA GLY A 306 14.46 -14.31 4.59
C GLY A 306 13.55 -13.14 4.92
N LYS A 307 12.87 -12.54 3.93
CA LYS A 307 11.92 -11.44 4.15
C LYS A 307 10.48 -11.94 4.06
N LEU A 308 9.67 -11.69 5.10
CA LEU A 308 8.26 -12.04 5.11
C LEU A 308 7.45 -11.04 4.25
N ILE A 309 6.63 -11.60 3.37
CA ILE A 309 5.62 -10.91 2.58
C ILE A 309 4.26 -11.42 3.07
N ALA A 310 3.49 -10.57 3.74
CA ALA A 310 2.16 -10.92 4.27
C ALA A 310 1.08 -10.88 3.17
N ASP A 311 1.33 -11.57 2.07
CA ASP A 311 0.43 -11.68 0.91
C ASP A 311 0.56 -13.09 0.32
N SER A 312 -0.48 -13.55 -0.37
CA SER A 312 -0.46 -14.78 -1.16
C SER A 312 0.11 -14.60 -2.56
N ILE A 313 0.42 -13.38 -2.96
CA ILE A 313 1.04 -13.05 -4.24
C ILE A 313 2.30 -12.22 -3.99
N PHE A 314 3.39 -12.62 -4.62
CA PHE A 314 4.68 -11.95 -4.52
C PHE A 314 5.42 -11.98 -5.86
N VAL A 315 6.50 -11.25 -5.95
CA VAL A 315 7.34 -11.17 -7.17
C VAL A 315 8.80 -11.37 -6.78
N VAL A 316 9.58 -11.99 -7.67
CA VAL A 316 11.03 -12.10 -7.53
C VAL A 316 11.71 -11.49 -8.74
N SER A 317 12.83 -10.81 -8.54
CA SER A 317 13.68 -10.23 -9.59
C SER A 317 14.96 -11.03 -9.84
N GLU A 318 15.30 -11.92 -8.91
CA GLU A 318 16.52 -12.74 -8.91
C GLU A 318 16.22 -14.12 -8.31
N ALA A 319 17.21 -14.99 -8.28
CA ALA A 319 17.07 -16.31 -7.65
C ALA A 319 16.59 -16.17 -6.19
N ALA A 320 15.56 -16.93 -5.85
CA ALA A 320 14.91 -16.80 -4.56
C ALA A 320 14.71 -18.13 -3.84
N VAL A 321 14.79 -18.07 -2.53
CA VAL A 321 14.39 -19.15 -1.62
C VAL A 321 13.04 -18.74 -1.03
N VAL A 322 12.05 -19.62 -1.16
CA VAL A 322 10.65 -19.34 -0.77
C VAL A 322 10.16 -20.40 0.18
N LYS A 323 9.59 -19.99 1.30
CA LYS A 323 8.87 -20.88 2.21
C LYS A 323 7.57 -20.24 2.72
N PRO A 324 6.48 -21.01 2.91
CA PRO A 324 5.27 -20.49 3.53
C PRO A 324 5.51 -20.28 5.03
N VAL A 325 4.88 -19.26 5.56
CA VAL A 325 4.83 -18.99 6.98
C VAL A 325 3.41 -19.24 7.47
N PHE A 326 3.29 -20.13 8.43
CA PHE A 326 2.02 -20.41 9.10
C PHE A 326 2.08 -19.93 10.53
N SER A 327 0.97 -19.45 11.04
CA SER A 327 0.81 -19.22 12.47
C SER A 327 1.06 -20.52 13.23
N VAL A 328 1.61 -20.43 14.43
CA VAL A 328 1.68 -21.58 15.33
C VAL A 328 0.28 -21.83 15.90
N SER A 329 -0.09 -23.09 16.14
CA SER A 329 -1.35 -23.43 16.78
C SER A 329 -1.48 -22.68 18.12
N GLY A 330 -2.37 -21.67 18.17
CA GLY A 330 -2.48 -20.71 19.28
C GLY A 330 -2.31 -19.24 18.89
N ASP A 331 -2.00 -18.92 17.64
CA ASP A 331 -1.77 -17.53 17.15
C ASP A 331 -3.05 -16.71 16.87
N ASP A 332 -4.24 -17.25 17.18
CA ASP A 332 -5.40 -16.40 17.46
C ASP A 332 -5.20 -15.65 18.79
N ASP A 333 -4.15 -16.03 19.54
CA ASP A 333 -3.71 -15.37 20.75
C ASP A 333 -2.71 -14.28 20.41
N TYR A 334 -3.12 -13.04 20.52
CA TYR A 334 -2.22 -11.90 20.41
C TYR A 334 -2.48 -10.88 21.51
N ILE A 335 -1.43 -10.13 21.80
CA ILE A 335 -1.48 -8.95 22.66
C ILE A 335 -1.24 -7.74 21.76
N LYS A 336 -2.13 -6.75 21.81
CA LYS A 336 -2.00 -5.52 21.05
C LYS A 336 -1.77 -4.34 21.97
N LEU A 337 -0.68 -3.61 21.72
CA LEU A 337 -0.28 -2.46 22.51
C LEU A 337 -0.40 -1.20 21.64
N THR A 338 -1.02 -0.15 22.17
CA THR A 338 -0.99 1.17 21.57
C THR A 338 0.18 1.95 22.16
N VAL A 339 1.06 2.43 21.29
CA VAL A 339 2.35 3.05 21.67
C VAL A 339 2.65 4.24 20.76
N PRO A 340 3.43 5.24 21.21
CA PRO A 340 3.97 6.25 20.32
C PRO A 340 4.95 5.65 19.29
N THR A 341 5.05 6.26 18.12
CA THR A 341 5.99 5.86 17.07
C THR A 341 7.41 6.34 17.33
N GLY A 342 8.40 5.61 16.83
CA GLY A 342 9.81 6.01 16.86
C GLY A 342 10.49 5.86 18.23
N ILE A 343 9.87 5.12 19.16
CA ILE A 343 10.37 4.94 20.53
C ILE A 343 10.89 3.52 20.71
N ASN A 344 12.04 3.37 21.36
CA ASN A 344 12.53 2.06 21.77
C ASN A 344 11.66 1.51 22.90
N GLN A 345 11.20 0.28 22.73
CA GLN A 345 10.41 -0.44 23.69
C GLN A 345 11.16 -1.70 24.13
N GLN A 346 10.99 -2.10 25.35
CA GLN A 346 11.52 -3.36 25.90
C GLN A 346 10.46 -4.04 26.74
N TYR A 347 10.14 -5.29 26.39
CA TYR A 347 9.16 -6.10 27.11
C TYR A 347 9.81 -7.38 27.64
N PHE A 348 9.22 -7.95 28.67
CA PHE A 348 9.62 -9.25 29.19
C PHE A 348 8.47 -10.22 28.98
N LEU A 349 8.69 -11.23 28.15
CA LEU A 349 7.69 -12.21 27.76
C LEU A 349 8.08 -13.58 28.31
N SER A 350 7.09 -14.40 28.67
CA SER A 350 7.28 -15.79 29.02
C SER A 350 6.18 -16.68 28.42
N VAL A 351 6.52 -17.96 28.22
CA VAL A 351 5.61 -19.00 27.72
C VAL A 351 5.55 -20.17 28.71
N ASN A 352 4.54 -21.02 28.57
CA ASN A 352 4.43 -22.20 29.42
C ASN A 352 5.09 -23.41 28.73
N GLY A 353 5.92 -24.17 29.51
CA GLY A 353 6.56 -25.39 29.04
C GLY A 353 7.85 -25.14 28.27
N GLU A 354 7.99 -25.73 27.08
CA GLU A 354 9.16 -25.59 26.25
C GLU A 354 9.23 -24.21 25.60
N ASP A 355 10.43 -23.80 25.14
CA ASP A 355 10.67 -22.55 24.43
C ASP A 355 9.79 -22.48 23.18
N LYS A 356 9.08 -21.38 23.00
CA LYS A 356 8.20 -21.14 21.84
C LYS A 356 8.63 -19.94 21.04
N ASP A 357 8.37 -19.99 19.75
CA ASP A 357 8.54 -18.83 18.89
C ASP A 357 7.34 -17.88 19.07
N VAL A 358 7.63 -16.62 19.36
CA VAL A 358 6.68 -15.51 19.44
C VAL A 358 7.05 -14.55 18.33
N SER A 359 6.06 -14.04 17.62
CA SER A 359 6.26 -13.07 16.52
C SER A 359 5.82 -11.69 16.98
N ILE A 360 6.63 -10.68 16.72
CA ILE A 360 6.34 -9.30 17.14
C ILE A 360 6.33 -8.40 15.88
N ASP A 361 5.23 -7.73 15.68
CA ASP A 361 5.09 -6.61 14.74
C ASP A 361 5.30 -5.31 15.51
N TRP A 362 6.36 -4.57 15.19
CA TRP A 362 6.69 -3.29 15.80
C TRP A 362 5.95 -2.12 15.16
N GLY A 363 4.96 -2.41 14.31
CA GLY A 363 4.07 -1.43 13.70
C GLY A 363 4.36 -1.11 12.23
N ASP A 364 5.26 -1.88 11.60
CA ASP A 364 5.57 -1.80 10.16
C ASP A 364 4.97 -2.95 9.35
N GLY A 365 4.31 -3.90 10.04
CA GLY A 365 3.78 -5.12 9.44
C GLY A 365 4.84 -6.19 9.19
N GLU A 366 6.10 -5.96 9.59
CA GLU A 366 7.15 -6.98 9.57
C GLU A 366 7.17 -7.76 10.90
N LEU A 367 7.17 -9.09 10.79
CA LEU A 367 7.19 -9.96 11.98
C LEU A 367 8.62 -10.32 12.38
N VAL A 368 9.02 -9.89 13.55
CA VAL A 368 10.28 -10.29 14.18
C VAL A 368 10.02 -11.52 15.05
N LYS A 369 10.63 -12.67 14.70
CA LYS A 369 10.54 -13.89 15.51
C LYS A 369 11.53 -13.85 16.66
N VAL A 370 11.04 -14.14 17.85
CA VAL A 370 11.83 -14.23 19.08
C VAL A 370 11.52 -15.55 19.79
N LYS A 371 12.56 -16.27 20.19
CA LYS A 371 12.42 -17.47 20.98
C LYS A 371 12.21 -17.10 22.44
N VAL A 372 10.99 -17.30 22.93
CA VAL A 372 10.58 -16.96 24.31
C VAL A 372 10.61 -18.20 25.17
N LYS A 373 11.20 -18.07 26.35
CA LYS A 373 11.40 -19.14 27.34
C LYS A 373 10.26 -19.19 28.37
N SER A 374 10.26 -20.23 29.18
CA SER A 374 9.39 -20.30 30.36
C SER A 374 9.80 -19.32 31.48
N THR A 375 11.00 -18.74 31.40
CA THR A 375 11.46 -17.62 32.24
C THR A 375 11.34 -16.33 31.44
N PRO A 376 11.23 -15.15 32.10
CA PRO A 376 11.13 -13.88 31.40
C PRO A 376 12.24 -13.67 30.35
N THR A 377 11.86 -13.53 29.12
CA THR A 377 12.74 -13.29 27.99
C THR A 377 12.59 -11.84 27.54
N THR A 378 13.69 -11.12 27.50
CA THR A 378 13.70 -9.73 27.01
C THR A 378 13.49 -9.69 25.51
N VAL A 379 12.55 -8.87 25.08
CA VAL A 379 12.33 -8.51 23.68
C VAL A 379 12.37 -6.99 23.54
N GLU A 380 13.06 -6.50 22.55
CA GLU A 380 13.25 -5.07 22.34
C GLU A 380 13.17 -4.70 20.85
N GLY A 381 12.66 -3.53 20.58
CA GLY A 381 12.55 -2.99 19.23
C GLY A 381 12.12 -1.53 19.22
N GLN A 382 12.31 -0.90 18.07
CA GLN A 382 11.84 0.47 17.84
C GLN A 382 10.48 0.42 17.16
N THR A 383 9.51 1.17 17.70
CA THR A 383 8.17 1.24 17.14
C THR A 383 8.16 2.01 15.83
N SER A 384 7.64 1.42 14.79
CA SER A 384 7.50 2.03 13.46
C SER A 384 6.09 2.56 13.20
N GLY A 385 5.11 2.12 14.01
CA GLY A 385 3.71 2.53 13.96
C GLY A 385 3.12 2.77 15.35
N ALA A 386 1.86 3.18 15.39
CA ALA A 386 1.15 3.43 16.65
C ALA A 386 0.73 2.16 17.41
N THR A 387 1.03 0.99 16.86
CA THR A 387 0.62 -0.29 17.44
C THR A 387 1.76 -1.29 17.39
N VAL A 388 2.02 -1.99 18.50
CA VAL A 388 2.84 -3.20 18.55
C VAL A 388 1.91 -4.39 18.76
N THR A 389 2.08 -5.44 17.95
CA THR A 389 1.29 -6.68 18.09
C THR A 389 2.22 -7.86 18.39
N ILE A 390 1.95 -8.57 19.45
CA ILE A 390 2.72 -9.73 19.91
C ILE A 390 1.84 -10.97 19.68
N TYR A 391 2.23 -11.82 18.74
CA TYR A 391 1.51 -13.03 18.36
C TYR A 391 2.12 -14.26 19.01
N GLY A 392 1.27 -15.14 19.54
CA GLY A 392 1.64 -16.42 20.11
C GLY A 392 1.16 -16.61 21.56
N ALA A 393 1.26 -17.83 22.03
CA ALA A 393 0.76 -18.27 23.33
C ALA A 393 1.61 -17.75 24.50
N VAL A 394 1.67 -16.43 24.66
CA VAL A 394 2.34 -15.74 25.78
C VAL A 394 1.53 -15.96 27.05
N THR A 395 2.18 -16.48 28.10
CA THR A 395 1.55 -16.78 29.39
C THR A 395 1.89 -15.78 30.49
N GLY A 396 2.95 -15.00 30.29
CA GLY A 396 3.32 -13.87 31.15
C GLY A 396 3.93 -12.76 30.33
N ALA A 397 3.58 -11.53 30.65
CA ALA A 397 4.09 -10.34 29.97
C ALA A 397 4.25 -9.20 30.99
N ASP A 398 5.43 -8.58 30.99
CA ASP A 398 5.71 -7.38 31.76
C ASP A 398 6.08 -6.26 30.78
N PHE A 399 5.25 -5.24 30.76
CA PHE A 399 5.35 -4.05 29.92
C PHE A 399 5.74 -2.80 30.72
N SER A 400 6.19 -2.98 31.97
CA SER A 400 6.52 -1.88 32.87
C SER A 400 7.70 -1.04 32.34
N SER A 401 7.70 0.24 32.70
CA SER A 401 8.84 1.10 32.47
C SER A 401 9.85 0.97 33.62
N TYR A 402 11.13 0.87 33.27
CA TYR A 402 12.25 0.83 34.20
C TYR A 402 13.20 2.00 33.95
N PRO A 403 12.86 3.24 34.35
CA PRO A 403 13.64 4.44 34.02
C PRO A 403 15.09 4.40 34.53
N GLY A 404 15.35 3.65 35.63
CA GLY A 404 16.68 3.50 36.19
C GLY A 404 17.67 2.70 35.34
N VAL A 405 17.19 1.99 34.32
CA VAL A 405 17.98 1.23 33.34
C VAL A 405 17.73 1.71 31.92
N GLY A 406 17.10 2.86 31.74
CA GLY A 406 16.90 3.47 30.41
C GLY A 406 15.71 2.92 29.62
N VAL A 407 14.82 2.14 30.27
CA VAL A 407 13.60 1.61 29.65
C VAL A 407 12.41 2.48 30.01
N ASP A 408 11.82 3.15 29.03
CA ASP A 408 10.65 4.02 29.19
C ASP A 408 9.54 3.57 28.23
N ASN A 409 8.86 2.47 28.57
CA ASN A 409 7.75 1.95 27.80
C ASN A 409 6.54 2.90 27.90
N LYS A 410 6.18 3.55 26.80
CA LYS A 410 5.05 4.49 26.73
C LYS A 410 3.83 3.84 26.11
N ILE A 411 3.24 2.89 26.83
CA ILE A 411 2.03 2.21 26.39
C ILE A 411 0.82 3.01 26.86
N THR A 412 -0.07 3.35 25.91
CA THR A 412 -1.29 4.11 26.17
C THR A 412 -2.54 3.23 26.26
N ALA A 413 -2.52 2.04 25.64
CA ALA A 413 -3.58 1.05 25.75
C ALA A 413 -3.04 -0.37 25.54
N VAL A 414 -3.69 -1.35 26.16
CA VAL A 414 -3.39 -2.78 26.02
C VAL A 414 -4.69 -3.51 25.69
N ASP A 415 -4.72 -4.24 24.58
CA ASP A 415 -5.80 -5.16 24.22
C ASP A 415 -5.34 -6.60 24.42
N LEU A 416 -5.95 -7.27 25.37
CA LEU A 416 -5.73 -8.67 25.72
C LEU A 416 -6.88 -9.58 25.31
N SER A 417 -7.89 -9.06 24.61
CA SER A 417 -9.13 -9.78 24.30
C SER A 417 -8.92 -11.04 23.47
N HIS A 418 -7.78 -11.12 22.79
CA HIS A 418 -7.39 -12.24 21.93
C HIS A 418 -6.30 -13.13 22.56
N ASN A 419 -5.84 -12.85 23.75
CA ASN A 419 -4.89 -13.72 24.44
C ASN A 419 -5.60 -14.57 25.51
N THR A 420 -5.71 -15.86 25.25
CA THR A 420 -6.37 -16.83 26.13
C THR A 420 -5.41 -17.50 27.12
N HIS A 421 -4.11 -17.26 26.99
CA HIS A 421 -3.05 -17.93 27.76
C HIS A 421 -2.42 -17.09 28.86
N LEU A 422 -2.60 -15.76 28.82
CA LEU A 422 -1.98 -14.85 29.79
C LEU A 422 -2.46 -15.16 31.22
N ARG A 423 -1.51 -15.36 32.17
CA ARG A 423 -1.78 -15.72 33.54
C ARG A 423 -1.18 -14.74 34.57
N SER A 424 -0.25 -13.88 34.13
CA SER A 424 0.43 -12.91 35.02
C SER A 424 0.94 -11.70 34.20
#